data_853c544066d16e3256be397869317020
#
_entry.id   853c544066d16e3256be397869317020
#
_cell.length_a   1.000
_cell.length_b   1.000
_cell.length_c   1.000
_cell.angle_alpha   90.00
_cell.angle_beta   90.00
_cell.angle_gamma   90.00
#
_symmetry.space_group_name_H-M   'P 1'
#
loop_
_entity.id
_entity.type
_entity.pdbx_description
1 polymer ?
#
loop_
_entity_poly.entity_id
_entity_poly.type
_entity_poly.pdbx_seq_one_letter_code
_entity_poly.pdbx_strand_id
1 'polypeptide(L)'
;KKHKGDNYLKVIQGGVLQRQRQKEVNIVPRNFRQDDLLGLIEDKNINIVFATGPAGTGKTFISTLAGIKLLMSNKIDKFVVTRPAVSVDEQHGFLPGTLQEKMAPWTRPIMDCFEEYYSPDQIDFMLNDNKIEVAPLAYMRGRTFKNSYIIADEMQNATDNQMKMLLTRIGNNSKLIVTGDLAQHERGYESNGLKCFIDRLTKLGSDRIKVVQFGNADIERHPVVTEVLRLYNES
;
A
#
# COMPACT_ATOMS: atom_id res chain seq x y z
N LYS A 1 12.31 -30.09 8.84
CA LYS A 1 11.48 -30.26 7.63
C LYS A 1 11.70 -29.01 6.79
N LYS A 2 12.34 -29.14 5.62
CA LYS A 2 12.61 -28.05 4.68
C LYS A 2 11.30 -27.61 4.05
N HIS A 3 10.92 -26.33 4.21
CA HIS A 3 9.83 -25.75 3.45
C HIS A 3 10.24 -25.69 1.98
N LYS A 4 9.50 -26.39 1.13
CA LYS A 4 9.59 -26.26 -0.32
C LYS A 4 8.88 -24.96 -0.71
N GLY A 5 9.64 -23.96 -1.17
CA GLY A 5 9.10 -22.82 -1.87
C GLY A 5 8.45 -23.32 -3.17
N ASP A 6 7.26 -22.82 -3.47
CA ASP A 6 6.55 -23.13 -4.71
C ASP A 6 7.36 -22.60 -5.90
N ASN A 7 7.98 -23.53 -6.63
CA ASN A 7 8.71 -23.24 -7.85
C ASN A 7 7.71 -23.31 -9.01
N TYR A 8 7.36 -22.17 -9.58
CA TYR A 8 6.61 -22.13 -10.83
C TYR A 8 7.48 -22.64 -11.98
N LEU A 9 6.98 -23.65 -12.70
CA LEU A 9 7.66 -24.27 -13.84
C LEU A 9 7.15 -23.62 -15.13
N LYS A 10 8.04 -23.05 -15.92
CA LYS A 10 7.73 -22.56 -17.28
C LYS A 10 8.19 -23.60 -18.29
N VAL A 11 7.26 -24.08 -19.14
CA VAL A 11 7.61 -24.97 -20.26
C VAL A 11 8.14 -24.11 -21.40
N ILE A 12 9.40 -24.32 -21.79
CA ILE A 12 9.98 -23.72 -22.99
C ILE A 12 9.88 -24.73 -24.15
N GLN A 13 9.71 -24.24 -25.38
CA GLN A 13 9.77 -25.09 -26.57
C GLN A 13 11.08 -25.91 -26.57
N GLY A 14 10.98 -27.24 -26.42
CA GLY A 14 12.13 -28.13 -26.33
C GLY A 14 12.18 -28.99 -25.04
N GLY A 15 11.20 -28.89 -24.14
CA GLY A 15 11.03 -29.81 -23.01
C GLY A 15 11.99 -29.63 -21.83
N VAL A 16 12.76 -28.55 -21.78
CA VAL A 16 13.63 -28.25 -20.62
C VAL A 16 12.91 -27.32 -19.67
N LEU A 17 12.64 -27.80 -18.45
CA LEU A 17 12.09 -27.01 -17.36
C LEU A 17 13.21 -26.18 -16.71
N GLN A 18 13.28 -24.88 -17.00
CA GLN A 18 14.15 -23.97 -16.25
C GLN A 18 13.45 -23.48 -14.99
N ARG A 19 14.06 -23.74 -13.83
CA ARG A 19 13.68 -23.11 -12.56
C ARG A 19 14.15 -21.65 -12.61
N GLN A 20 13.24 -20.74 -12.83
CA GLN A 20 13.55 -19.33 -12.52
C GLN A 20 13.69 -19.20 -11.00
N ARG A 21 14.86 -18.76 -10.54
CA ARG A 21 15.02 -18.32 -9.14
C ARG A 21 14.13 -17.10 -8.98
N GLN A 22 13.13 -17.21 -8.10
CA GLN A 22 12.32 -16.08 -7.71
C GLN A 22 13.24 -15.03 -7.07
N LYS A 23 13.18 -13.79 -7.54
CA LYS A 23 14.00 -12.69 -7.03
C LYS A 23 13.61 -12.44 -5.58
N GLU A 24 14.55 -12.49 -4.67
CA GLU A 24 14.29 -12.21 -3.26
C GLU A 24 13.97 -10.74 -3.04
N VAL A 25 12.94 -10.42 -2.25
CA VAL A 25 12.58 -9.05 -1.93
C VAL A 25 13.53 -8.52 -0.86
N ASN A 26 14.49 -7.72 -1.29
CA ASN A 26 15.41 -7.01 -0.41
C ASN A 26 14.94 -5.55 -0.28
N ILE A 27 14.56 -5.16 0.93
CA ILE A 27 14.08 -3.81 1.23
C ILE A 27 15.22 -3.06 1.91
N VAL A 28 15.69 -2.01 1.26
CA VAL A 28 16.77 -1.16 1.79
C VAL A 28 16.19 0.24 2.08
N PRO A 29 15.88 0.55 3.35
CA PRO A 29 15.46 1.89 3.75
C PRO A 29 16.55 2.92 3.41
N ARG A 30 16.15 4.07 2.89
CA ARG A 30 17.07 5.16 2.51
C ARG A 30 17.24 6.21 3.60
N ASN A 31 16.31 6.24 4.55
CA ASN A 31 16.34 7.13 5.70
C ASN A 31 15.74 6.45 6.94
N PHE A 32 15.92 7.09 8.08
CA PHE A 32 15.48 6.56 9.38
C PHE A 32 13.97 6.33 9.45
N ARG A 33 13.15 7.18 8.81
CA ARG A 33 11.68 7.03 8.84
C ARG A 33 11.21 5.84 8.02
N GLN A 34 11.88 5.53 6.92
CA GLN A 34 11.61 4.32 6.15
C GLN A 34 12.01 3.07 6.93
N ASP A 35 13.12 3.11 7.68
CA ASP A 35 13.55 2.01 8.54
C ASP A 35 12.57 1.79 9.70
N ASP A 36 12.15 2.86 10.36
CA ASP A 36 11.14 2.84 11.43
C ASP A 36 9.81 2.25 10.92
N LEU A 37 9.33 2.70 9.74
CA LEU A 37 8.15 2.13 9.09
C LEU A 37 8.29 0.63 8.84
N LEU A 38 9.42 0.21 8.28
CA LEU A 38 9.68 -1.21 7.98
C LEU A 38 9.71 -2.03 9.28
N GLY A 39 10.37 -1.56 10.32
CA GLY A 39 10.42 -2.19 11.63
C GLY A 39 9.03 -2.40 12.24
N LEU A 40 8.15 -1.38 12.18
CA LEU A 40 6.77 -1.50 12.64
C LEU A 40 5.93 -2.46 11.79
N ILE A 41 6.17 -2.52 10.49
CA ILE A 41 5.50 -3.48 9.61
C ILE A 41 5.93 -4.91 9.94
N GLU A 42 7.19 -5.15 10.24
CA GLU A 42 7.72 -6.48 10.56
C GLU A 42 7.39 -6.93 11.99
N ASP A 43 7.09 -6.00 12.92
CA ASP A 43 6.67 -6.33 14.29
C ASP A 43 5.28 -7.01 14.29
N LYS A 44 5.24 -8.25 14.78
CA LYS A 44 4.02 -9.06 14.84
C LYS A 44 2.97 -8.55 15.84
N ASN A 45 3.39 -7.74 16.82
CA ASN A 45 2.49 -7.17 17.82
C ASN A 45 1.73 -5.95 17.28
N ILE A 46 2.25 -5.31 16.22
CA ILE A 46 1.63 -4.16 15.59
C ILE A 46 0.71 -4.63 14.47
N ASN A 47 -0.56 -4.28 14.56
CA ASN A 47 -1.57 -4.68 13.58
C ASN A 47 -1.88 -3.57 12.55
N ILE A 48 -1.80 -2.31 12.98
CA ILE A 48 -2.10 -1.15 12.13
C ILE A 48 -0.95 -0.15 12.22
N VAL A 49 -0.46 0.27 11.07
CA VAL A 49 0.59 1.29 10.95
C VAL A 49 0.09 2.44 10.10
N PHE A 50 0.14 3.64 10.65
CA PHE A 50 -0.10 4.88 9.92
C PHE A 50 1.23 5.44 9.45
N ALA A 51 1.38 5.64 8.15
CA ALA A 51 2.54 6.27 7.54
C ALA A 51 2.07 7.58 6.89
N THR A 52 2.32 8.72 7.54
CA THR A 52 1.83 10.02 7.12
C THR A 52 2.95 10.97 6.74
N GLY A 53 2.67 11.90 5.82
CA GLY A 53 3.61 12.93 5.39
C GLY A 53 3.63 13.14 3.89
N PRO A 54 4.53 14.01 3.39
CA PRO A 54 4.53 14.48 2.00
C PRO A 54 4.73 13.35 0.99
N ALA A 55 4.31 13.60 -0.25
CA ALA A 55 4.61 12.72 -1.37
C ALA A 55 6.13 12.59 -1.60
N GLY A 56 6.57 11.46 -2.17
CA GLY A 56 7.99 11.21 -2.46
C GLY A 56 8.83 10.75 -1.27
N THR A 57 8.25 10.47 -0.10
CA THR A 57 8.98 9.95 1.08
C THR A 57 9.08 8.43 1.12
N GLY A 58 8.54 7.73 0.12
CA GLY A 58 8.63 6.27 0.00
C GLY A 58 7.66 5.47 0.86
N LYS A 59 6.66 6.10 1.50
CA LYS A 59 5.65 5.42 2.35
C LYS A 59 5.01 4.22 1.66
N THR A 60 4.35 4.47 0.54
CA THR A 60 3.64 3.45 -0.23
C THR A 60 4.60 2.43 -0.82
N PHE A 61 5.78 2.85 -1.28
CA PHE A 61 6.82 1.97 -1.83
C PHE A 61 7.32 0.94 -0.79
N ILE A 62 7.81 1.40 0.38
CA ILE A 62 8.28 0.52 1.46
C ILE A 62 7.16 -0.42 1.93
N SER A 63 5.95 0.12 2.10
CA SER A 63 4.78 -0.68 2.49
C SER A 63 4.44 -1.76 1.46
N THR A 64 4.53 -1.45 0.18
CA THR A 64 4.26 -2.40 -0.90
C THR A 64 5.30 -3.51 -0.93
N LEU A 65 6.59 -3.18 -0.87
CA LEU A 65 7.65 -4.18 -0.86
C LEU A 65 7.55 -5.13 0.36
N ALA A 66 7.22 -4.59 1.54
CA ALA A 66 7.01 -5.39 2.74
C ALA A 66 5.84 -6.39 2.56
N GLY A 67 4.73 -5.94 1.97
CA GLY A 67 3.60 -6.80 1.66
C GLY A 67 3.92 -7.88 0.62
N ILE A 68 4.67 -7.54 -0.44
CA ILE A 68 5.15 -8.50 -1.45
C ILE A 68 6.04 -9.56 -0.78
N LYS A 69 6.97 -9.16 0.09
CA LYS A 69 7.83 -10.07 0.87
C LYS A 69 7.02 -11.05 1.71
N LEU A 70 5.95 -10.57 2.36
CA LEU A 70 5.06 -11.41 3.15
C LEU A 70 4.27 -12.39 2.27
N LEU A 71 3.77 -11.93 1.11
CA LEU A 71 3.03 -12.76 0.17
C LEU A 71 3.92 -13.85 -0.44
N MET A 72 5.13 -13.50 -0.89
CA MET A 72 6.11 -14.45 -1.44
C MET A 72 6.56 -15.49 -0.43
N SER A 73 6.62 -15.14 0.86
CA SER A 73 6.98 -16.05 1.94
C SER A 73 5.79 -16.84 2.50
N ASN A 74 4.61 -16.77 1.87
CA ASN A 74 3.37 -17.41 2.30
C ASN A 74 3.00 -17.11 3.77
N LYS A 75 3.33 -15.93 4.26
CA LYS A 75 2.94 -15.44 5.58
C LYS A 75 1.56 -14.81 5.61
N ILE A 76 1.09 -14.43 4.44
CA ILE A 76 -0.26 -13.92 4.17
C ILE A 76 -0.81 -14.63 2.94
N ASP A 77 -2.14 -14.69 2.83
CA ASP A 77 -2.84 -15.30 1.71
C ASP A 77 -3.27 -14.25 0.68
N LYS A 78 -3.43 -13.00 1.11
CA LYS A 78 -3.99 -11.93 0.29
C LYS A 78 -3.29 -10.59 0.52
N PHE A 79 -3.04 -9.89 -0.58
CA PHE A 79 -2.62 -8.49 -0.61
C PHE A 79 -3.78 -7.62 -1.12
N VAL A 80 -4.20 -6.64 -0.34
CA VAL A 80 -5.37 -5.79 -0.64
C VAL A 80 -4.93 -4.34 -0.76
N VAL A 81 -5.36 -3.68 -1.84
CA VAL A 81 -5.17 -2.24 -2.03
C VAL A 81 -6.53 -1.57 -2.02
N THR A 82 -6.67 -0.55 -1.21
CA THR A 82 -7.88 0.27 -1.17
C THR A 82 -7.55 1.76 -1.10
N ARG A 83 -8.47 2.57 -1.59
CA ARG A 83 -8.36 4.03 -1.60
C ARG A 83 -9.76 4.64 -1.48
N PRO A 84 -9.94 5.77 -0.78
CA PRO A 84 -11.17 6.54 -0.86
C PRO A 84 -11.43 6.97 -2.31
N ALA A 85 -12.68 6.84 -2.76
CA ALA A 85 -13.06 7.47 -4.01
C ALA A 85 -13.11 8.99 -3.78
N VAL A 86 -12.22 9.73 -4.37
CA VAL A 86 -12.39 11.15 -4.64
C VAL A 86 -13.27 11.20 -5.88
N SER A 87 -14.29 12.05 -5.91
CA SER A 87 -15.28 12.06 -6.99
C SER A 87 -14.60 12.03 -8.36
N VAL A 88 -14.75 10.90 -9.04
CA VAL A 88 -14.12 10.62 -10.35
C VAL A 88 -14.70 11.56 -11.42
N ASP A 89 -15.85 12.17 -11.13
CA ASP A 89 -16.60 13.02 -12.07
C ASP A 89 -15.92 14.36 -12.38
N GLU A 90 -15.02 14.84 -11.52
CA GLU A 90 -14.43 16.17 -11.72
C GLU A 90 -13.13 16.17 -12.52
N GLN A 91 -12.38 15.06 -12.58
CA GLN A 91 -11.07 15.08 -13.23
C GLN A 91 -10.96 14.24 -14.52
N HIS A 92 -11.76 13.18 -14.71
CA HIS A 92 -11.52 12.27 -15.83
C HIS A 92 -12.77 11.87 -16.64
N GLY A 93 -13.95 12.45 -16.39
CA GLY A 93 -15.16 12.04 -17.09
C GLY A 93 -15.55 10.60 -16.81
N PHE A 94 -16.62 10.12 -17.43
CA PHE A 94 -17.10 8.75 -17.32
C PHE A 94 -16.16 7.82 -18.10
N LEU A 95 -15.08 7.33 -17.48
CA LEU A 95 -14.23 6.31 -18.10
C LEU A 95 -15.04 5.01 -18.23
N PRO A 96 -15.28 4.50 -19.45
CA PRO A 96 -15.87 3.19 -19.65
C PRO A 96 -14.90 2.10 -19.14
N GLY A 97 -15.42 1.00 -18.63
CA GLY A 97 -14.60 -0.12 -18.20
C GLY A 97 -15.03 -0.70 -16.85
N THR A 98 -14.39 -1.80 -16.49
CA THR A 98 -14.55 -2.47 -15.20
C THR A 98 -14.05 -1.59 -14.06
N LEU A 99 -14.47 -1.89 -12.83
CA LEU A 99 -13.98 -1.22 -11.63
C LEU A 99 -12.45 -1.28 -11.53
N GLN A 100 -11.87 -2.40 -11.89
CA GLN A 100 -10.42 -2.64 -11.86
C GLN A 100 -9.68 -1.74 -12.85
N GLU A 101 -10.20 -1.59 -14.07
CA GLU A 101 -9.65 -0.67 -15.09
C GLU A 101 -9.73 0.79 -14.63
N LYS A 102 -10.81 1.19 -13.96
CA LYS A 102 -10.96 2.53 -13.40
C LYS A 102 -10.00 2.80 -12.24
N MET A 103 -9.63 1.78 -11.47
CA MET A 103 -8.66 1.88 -10.38
C MET A 103 -7.20 1.81 -10.84
N ALA A 104 -6.93 1.30 -12.05
CA ALA A 104 -5.58 1.05 -12.56
C ALA A 104 -4.64 2.27 -12.50
N PRO A 105 -5.04 3.49 -12.90
CA PRO A 105 -4.15 4.65 -12.83
C PRO A 105 -3.65 4.95 -11.41
N TRP A 106 -4.49 4.73 -10.39
CA TRP A 106 -4.15 5.04 -9.00
C TRP A 106 -3.32 3.95 -8.33
N THR A 107 -3.42 2.72 -8.81
CA THR A 107 -2.68 1.58 -8.27
C THR A 107 -1.39 1.31 -9.02
N ARG A 108 -1.14 2.03 -10.12
CA ARG A 108 0.04 1.84 -10.95
C ARG A 108 1.36 1.82 -10.15
N PRO A 109 1.63 2.75 -9.20
CA PRO A 109 2.87 2.72 -8.42
C PRO A 109 3.04 1.45 -7.58
N ILE A 110 1.92 0.86 -7.12
CA ILE A 110 1.92 -0.40 -6.38
C ILE A 110 2.15 -1.57 -7.33
N MET A 111 1.48 -1.57 -8.48
CA MET A 111 1.63 -2.64 -9.49
C MET A 111 3.04 -2.65 -10.09
N ASP A 112 3.67 -1.50 -10.30
CA ASP A 112 5.06 -1.40 -10.74
C ASP A 112 6.02 -2.12 -9.76
N CYS A 113 5.76 -2.07 -8.45
CA CYS A 113 6.52 -2.85 -7.47
C CYS A 113 6.31 -4.36 -7.64
N PHE A 114 5.09 -4.82 -7.97
CA PHE A 114 4.84 -6.23 -8.25
C PHE A 114 5.56 -6.70 -9.51
N GLU A 115 5.59 -5.88 -10.57
CA GLU A 115 6.26 -6.19 -11.85
C GLU A 115 7.77 -6.39 -11.70
N GLU A 116 8.39 -5.89 -10.63
CA GLU A 116 9.80 -6.17 -10.32
C GLU A 116 10.06 -7.62 -9.90
N TYR A 117 9.05 -8.31 -9.36
CA TYR A 117 9.17 -9.65 -8.75
C TYR A 117 8.35 -10.73 -9.44
N TYR A 118 7.31 -10.34 -10.17
CA TYR A 118 6.37 -11.23 -10.85
C TYR A 118 6.24 -10.88 -12.33
N SER A 119 6.04 -11.87 -13.18
CA SER A 119 5.70 -11.62 -14.59
C SER A 119 4.26 -11.09 -14.72
N PRO A 120 3.92 -10.43 -15.82
CA PRO A 120 2.54 -10.00 -16.09
C PRO A 120 1.53 -11.15 -15.96
N ASP A 121 1.82 -12.32 -16.53
CA ASP A 121 0.94 -13.50 -16.45
C ASP A 121 0.72 -13.97 -15.00
N GLN A 122 1.75 -13.85 -14.14
CA GLN A 122 1.64 -14.18 -12.72
C GLN A 122 0.77 -13.17 -11.97
N ILE A 123 0.94 -11.88 -12.28
CA ILE A 123 0.14 -10.80 -11.68
C ILE A 123 -1.33 -10.98 -12.08
N ASP A 124 -1.62 -11.23 -13.36
CA ASP A 124 -2.97 -11.48 -13.85
C ASP A 124 -3.60 -12.70 -13.17
N PHE A 125 -2.83 -13.78 -13.02
CA PHE A 125 -3.30 -14.96 -12.28
C PHE A 125 -3.63 -14.60 -10.81
N MET A 126 -2.76 -13.84 -10.14
CA MET A 126 -2.95 -13.45 -8.74
C MET A 126 -4.15 -12.51 -8.55
N LEU A 127 -4.43 -11.63 -9.51
CA LEU A 127 -5.63 -10.80 -9.53
C LEU A 127 -6.90 -11.63 -9.73
N ASN A 128 -6.89 -12.56 -10.68
CA ASN A 128 -8.02 -13.45 -10.95
C ASN A 128 -8.29 -14.44 -9.79
N ASP A 129 -7.24 -14.92 -9.11
CA ASP A 129 -7.32 -15.80 -7.93
C ASP A 129 -7.59 -15.03 -6.62
N ASN A 130 -7.80 -13.73 -6.69
CA ASN A 130 -7.98 -12.84 -5.54
C ASN A 130 -6.85 -12.86 -4.52
N LYS A 131 -5.65 -13.24 -4.89
CA LYS A 131 -4.43 -13.08 -4.08
C LYS A 131 -3.98 -11.62 -4.02
N ILE A 132 -4.19 -10.90 -5.11
CA ILE A 132 -4.11 -9.43 -5.14
C ILE A 132 -5.53 -8.91 -5.38
N GLU A 133 -5.97 -8.01 -4.54
CA GLU A 133 -7.28 -7.38 -4.68
C GLU A 133 -7.12 -5.86 -4.66
N VAL A 134 -7.69 -5.21 -5.67
CA VAL A 134 -7.76 -3.75 -5.77
C VAL A 134 -9.21 -3.35 -5.76
N ALA A 135 -9.63 -2.59 -4.76
CA ALA A 135 -11.02 -2.18 -4.62
C ALA A 135 -11.18 -0.82 -3.92
N PRO A 136 -12.17 -0.01 -4.30
CA PRO A 136 -12.50 1.21 -3.58
C PRO A 136 -12.82 0.95 -2.11
N LEU A 137 -12.56 1.94 -1.25
CA LEU A 137 -12.79 1.84 0.19
C LEU A 137 -14.23 1.42 0.55
N ALA A 138 -15.22 1.87 -0.20
CA ALA A 138 -16.63 1.51 0.01
C ALA A 138 -16.89 -0.01 -0.05
N TYR A 139 -16.11 -0.75 -0.84
CA TYR A 139 -16.25 -2.21 -1.00
C TYR A 139 -15.64 -3.01 0.16
N MET A 140 -14.98 -2.35 1.10
CA MET A 140 -14.46 -2.97 2.33
C MET A 140 -15.57 -3.18 3.37
N ARG A 141 -16.72 -2.51 3.22
CA ARG A 141 -17.82 -2.56 4.19
C ARG A 141 -18.38 -3.98 4.33
N GLY A 142 -18.62 -4.40 5.57
CA GLY A 142 -19.22 -5.71 5.89
C GLY A 142 -18.25 -6.90 5.79
N ARG A 143 -17.00 -6.66 5.43
CA ARG A 143 -15.97 -7.71 5.28
C ARG A 143 -15.10 -7.82 6.53
N THR A 144 -14.41 -8.94 6.67
CA THR A 144 -13.34 -9.14 7.65
C THR A 144 -12.15 -9.78 6.91
N PHE A 145 -11.02 -9.11 6.92
CA PHE A 145 -9.81 -9.56 6.26
C PHE A 145 -8.97 -10.38 7.23
N LYS A 146 -8.76 -11.67 6.91
CA LYS A 146 -7.90 -12.59 7.65
C LYS A 146 -6.70 -12.97 6.79
N ASN A 147 -5.56 -13.25 7.41
CA ASN A 147 -4.31 -13.60 6.72
C ASN A 147 -3.98 -12.62 5.58
N SER A 148 -4.24 -11.33 5.80
CA SER A 148 -4.20 -10.33 4.74
C SER A 148 -3.26 -9.18 5.09
N TYR A 149 -2.60 -8.66 4.08
CA TYR A 149 -1.88 -7.41 4.14
C TYR A 149 -2.65 -6.35 3.35
N ILE A 150 -3.01 -5.26 3.99
CA ILE A 150 -3.90 -4.26 3.42
C ILE A 150 -3.15 -2.93 3.36
N ILE A 151 -3.10 -2.31 2.19
CA ILE A 151 -2.67 -0.92 2.01
C ILE A 151 -3.91 -0.08 1.73
N ALA A 152 -4.16 0.89 2.61
CA ALA A 152 -5.16 1.92 2.42
C ALA A 152 -4.45 3.24 2.10
N ASP A 153 -4.44 3.60 0.84
CA ASP A 153 -3.68 4.74 0.30
C ASP A 153 -4.52 6.00 0.21
N GLU A 154 -3.87 7.18 0.28
CA GLU A 154 -4.50 8.52 0.19
C GLU A 154 -5.66 8.74 1.19
N MET A 155 -5.49 8.21 2.39
CA MET A 155 -6.55 8.18 3.40
C MET A 155 -6.85 9.55 4.04
N GLN A 156 -6.11 10.62 3.73
CA GLN A 156 -6.52 12.00 4.06
C GLN A 156 -7.86 12.36 3.41
N ASN A 157 -8.22 11.68 2.32
CA ASN A 157 -9.50 11.88 1.63
C ASN A 157 -10.65 11.03 2.19
N ALA A 158 -10.43 10.25 3.25
CA ALA A 158 -11.47 9.50 3.94
C ALA A 158 -12.15 10.35 5.01
N THR A 159 -13.47 10.20 5.14
CA THR A 159 -14.22 10.74 6.27
C THR A 159 -13.95 9.94 7.55
N ASP A 160 -14.30 10.48 8.73
CA ASP A 160 -14.17 9.78 10.02
C ASP A 160 -14.93 8.44 10.04
N ASN A 161 -16.13 8.41 9.45
CA ASN A 161 -16.92 7.18 9.33
C ASN A 161 -16.27 6.15 8.40
N GLN A 162 -15.67 6.58 7.29
CA GLN A 162 -14.95 5.71 6.39
C GLN A 162 -13.69 5.15 7.05
N MET A 163 -12.94 5.98 7.76
CA MET A 163 -11.78 5.55 8.54
C MET A 163 -12.18 4.50 9.58
N LYS A 164 -13.18 4.78 10.41
CA LYS A 164 -13.72 3.83 11.41
C LYS A 164 -14.17 2.52 10.75
N MET A 165 -14.89 2.63 9.63
CA MET A 165 -15.35 1.46 8.88
C MET A 165 -14.17 0.58 8.47
N LEU A 166 -13.10 1.14 7.88
CA LEU A 166 -11.91 0.39 7.45
C LEU A 166 -11.17 -0.24 8.62
N LEU A 167 -10.84 0.54 9.66
CA LEU A 167 -10.04 0.08 10.80
C LEU A 167 -10.68 -1.09 11.55
N THR A 168 -12.01 -1.22 11.45
CA THR A 168 -12.75 -2.34 12.04
C THR A 168 -12.87 -3.57 11.13
N ARG A 169 -12.21 -3.59 9.98
CA ARG A 169 -12.23 -4.74 9.03
C ARG A 169 -11.08 -5.71 9.23
N ILE A 170 -10.08 -5.34 10.03
CA ILE A 170 -8.91 -6.20 10.27
C ILE A 170 -9.31 -7.45 11.04
N GLY A 171 -8.87 -8.60 10.56
CA GLY A 171 -9.06 -9.91 11.17
C GLY A 171 -7.75 -10.53 11.63
N ASN A 172 -7.81 -11.80 12.03
CA ASN A 172 -6.66 -12.52 12.55
C ASN A 172 -5.55 -12.62 11.50
N ASN A 173 -4.29 -12.54 11.97
CA ASN A 173 -3.08 -12.62 11.15
C ASN A 173 -3.08 -11.63 9.98
N SER A 174 -3.60 -10.43 10.22
CA SER A 174 -3.65 -9.38 9.19
C SER A 174 -2.96 -8.13 9.67
N LYS A 175 -2.45 -7.37 8.71
CA LYS A 175 -1.80 -6.08 8.92
C LYS A 175 -2.40 -5.05 7.98
N LEU A 176 -2.66 -3.86 8.52
CA LEU A 176 -3.20 -2.73 7.77
C LEU A 176 -2.19 -1.57 7.82
N ILE A 177 -1.80 -1.11 6.65
CA ILE A 177 -0.99 0.08 6.49
C ILE A 177 -1.87 1.18 5.92
N VAL A 178 -1.91 2.30 6.61
CA VAL A 178 -2.69 3.48 6.23
C VAL A 178 -1.72 4.57 5.81
N THR A 179 -1.75 4.96 4.54
CA THR A 179 -0.90 6.03 4.03
C THR A 179 -1.72 7.28 3.73
N GLY A 180 -1.09 8.43 3.82
CA GLY A 180 -1.72 9.70 3.48
C GLY A 180 -0.86 10.91 3.83
N ASP A 181 -1.27 12.08 3.32
CA ASP A 181 -0.66 13.36 3.61
C ASP A 181 -1.65 14.26 4.34
N LEU A 182 -1.34 14.60 5.59
CA LEU A 182 -2.21 15.44 6.41
C LEU A 182 -2.30 16.90 5.91
N ALA A 183 -1.34 17.34 5.09
CA ALA A 183 -1.33 18.67 4.48
C ALA A 183 -2.17 18.72 3.19
N GLN A 184 -2.43 17.57 2.55
CA GLN A 184 -3.22 17.45 1.33
C GLN A 184 -4.61 16.92 1.68
N HIS A 185 -5.62 17.77 1.64
CA HIS A 185 -7.01 17.38 1.85
C HIS A 185 -7.90 17.99 0.76
N GLU A 186 -8.36 17.14 -0.16
CA GLU A 186 -9.11 17.58 -1.35
C GLU A 186 -10.61 17.76 -1.10
N ARG A 187 -11.14 17.36 0.06
CA ARG A 187 -12.59 17.36 0.37
C ARG A 187 -13.11 18.65 1.02
N GLY A 188 -12.36 19.73 0.99
CA GLY A 188 -12.83 21.03 1.47
C GLY A 188 -13.24 21.03 2.95
N TYR A 189 -14.53 21.21 3.25
CA TYR A 189 -15.05 21.34 4.62
C TYR A 189 -15.33 20.00 5.34
N GLU A 190 -15.22 18.86 4.67
CA GLU A 190 -15.41 17.56 5.33
C GLU A 190 -14.27 17.24 6.30
N SER A 191 -14.58 16.55 7.38
CA SER A 191 -13.57 16.16 8.36
C SER A 191 -12.57 15.16 7.77
N ASN A 192 -11.27 15.46 7.90
CA ASN A 192 -10.19 14.55 7.56
C ASN A 192 -10.14 13.40 8.59
N GLY A 193 -10.67 12.24 8.21
CA GLY A 193 -10.75 11.06 9.09
C GLY A 193 -9.38 10.54 9.52
N LEU A 194 -8.36 10.69 8.68
CA LEU A 194 -6.99 10.33 9.01
C LEU A 194 -6.46 11.19 10.16
N LYS A 195 -6.60 12.51 10.06
CA LYS A 195 -6.19 13.46 11.10
C LYS A 195 -6.94 13.20 12.40
N CYS A 196 -8.28 13.11 12.33
CA CYS A 196 -9.12 12.87 13.50
C CYS A 196 -8.73 11.58 14.25
N PHE A 197 -8.40 10.51 13.52
CA PHE A 197 -8.00 9.25 14.15
C PHE A 197 -6.61 9.35 14.78
N ILE A 198 -5.64 9.96 14.12
CA ILE A 198 -4.29 10.16 14.67
C ILE A 198 -4.33 11.02 15.93
N ASP A 199 -5.13 12.09 15.96
CA ASP A 199 -5.31 12.92 17.16
C ASP A 199 -5.88 12.12 18.34
N ARG A 200 -6.84 11.21 18.08
CA ARG A 200 -7.36 10.29 19.11
C ARG A 200 -6.31 9.30 19.59
N LEU A 201 -5.55 8.70 18.63
CA LEU A 201 -4.49 7.76 18.95
C LEU A 201 -3.39 8.39 19.80
N THR A 202 -3.01 9.63 19.49
CA THR A 202 -2.02 10.39 20.27
C THR A 202 -2.47 10.64 21.71
N LYS A 203 -3.78 10.89 21.91
CA LYS A 203 -4.34 11.14 23.25
C LYS A 203 -4.50 9.87 24.08
N LEU A 204 -4.91 8.77 23.45
CA LEU A 204 -5.30 7.54 24.16
C LEU A 204 -4.19 6.49 24.18
N GLY A 205 -3.27 6.54 23.24
CA GLY A 205 -2.23 5.53 23.03
C GLY A 205 -2.77 4.21 22.50
N SER A 206 -1.87 3.34 22.03
CA SER A 206 -2.17 1.95 21.65
C SER A 206 -0.89 1.14 21.58
N ASP A 207 -0.96 -0.13 22.00
CA ASP A 207 0.16 -1.06 21.86
C ASP A 207 0.22 -1.69 20.47
N ARG A 208 -0.92 -1.71 19.74
CA ARG A 208 -1.09 -2.41 18.46
C ARG A 208 -1.23 -1.51 17.25
N ILE A 209 -1.33 -0.20 17.47
CA ILE A 209 -1.49 0.81 16.42
C ILE A 209 -0.38 1.83 16.59
N LYS A 210 0.39 2.08 15.55
CA LYS A 210 1.53 3.01 15.57
C LYS A 210 1.45 3.99 14.40
N VAL A 211 2.16 5.11 14.56
CA VAL A 211 2.26 6.17 13.54
C VAL A 211 3.73 6.44 13.26
N VAL A 212 4.08 6.48 11.98
CA VAL A 212 5.34 7.05 11.49
C VAL A 212 5.00 8.31 10.72
N GLN A 213 5.57 9.42 11.14
CA GLN A 213 5.38 10.70 10.48
C GLN A 213 6.64 11.09 9.72
N PHE A 214 6.50 11.20 8.40
CA PHE A 214 7.53 11.68 7.49
C PHE A 214 7.46 13.19 7.37
N GLY A 215 8.61 13.82 7.21
CA GLY A 215 8.75 15.25 6.99
C GLY A 215 9.34 15.58 5.61
N ASN A 216 9.52 16.86 5.32
CA ASN A 216 10.15 17.30 4.07
C ASN A 216 11.60 16.80 3.93
N ALA A 217 12.31 16.59 5.03
CA ALA A 217 13.67 16.05 5.03
C ALA A 217 13.74 14.58 4.58
N ASP A 218 12.62 13.84 4.62
CA ASP A 218 12.53 12.44 4.21
C ASP A 218 12.15 12.28 2.72
N ILE A 219 11.98 13.39 1.99
CA ILE A 219 11.63 13.36 0.57
C ILE A 219 12.84 12.91 -0.24
N GLU A 220 12.68 11.78 -0.92
CA GLU A 220 13.67 11.20 -1.82
C GLU A 220 13.36 11.61 -3.27
N ARG A 221 14.11 12.57 -3.78
CA ARG A 221 13.95 13.09 -5.14
C ARG A 221 15.25 13.00 -5.92
N HIS A 222 15.14 12.75 -7.22
CA HIS A 222 16.28 12.88 -8.10
C HIS A 222 16.77 14.34 -8.07
N PRO A 223 18.10 14.61 -8.06
CA PRO A 223 18.63 15.98 -7.99
C PRO A 223 18.04 16.94 -9.01
N VAL A 224 17.79 16.46 -10.25
CA VAL A 224 17.15 17.28 -11.29
C VAL A 224 15.74 17.72 -10.91
N VAL A 225 14.97 16.90 -10.18
CA VAL A 225 13.62 17.28 -9.73
C VAL A 225 13.70 18.41 -8.72
N THR A 226 14.66 18.36 -7.82
CA THR A 226 14.92 19.45 -6.86
C THR A 226 15.27 20.76 -7.59
N GLU A 227 16.06 20.69 -8.66
CA GLU A 227 16.41 21.84 -9.47
C GLU A 227 15.20 22.41 -10.20
N VAL A 228 14.36 21.56 -10.80
CA VAL A 228 13.10 21.97 -11.46
C VAL A 228 12.19 22.69 -10.47
N LEU A 229 11.96 22.15 -9.28
CA LEU A 229 11.10 22.77 -8.27
C LEU A 229 11.64 24.14 -7.84
N ARG A 230 12.96 24.26 -7.67
CA ARG A 230 13.59 25.54 -7.38
C ARG A 230 13.33 26.58 -8.49
N LEU A 231 13.34 26.16 -9.75
CA LEU A 231 13.05 27.06 -10.89
C LEU A 231 11.58 27.51 -10.93
N TYR A 232 10.66 26.69 -10.40
CA TYR A 232 9.24 27.07 -10.24
C TYR A 232 8.96 27.81 -8.93
N ASN A 233 9.99 28.11 -8.10
CA ASN A 233 9.86 28.67 -6.75
C ASN A 233 9.00 27.81 -5.80
N GLU A 234 8.97 26.51 -6.04
CA GLU A 234 8.35 25.51 -5.17
C GLU A 234 9.46 24.84 -4.34
N SER A 235 9.43 25.02 -3.02
CA SER A 235 10.43 24.44 -2.08
C SER A 235 9.86 23.26 -1.30
#